data_b0278731c2f5ac5d51fe61ecba6eb40e
#
_entry.id   b0278731c2f5ac5d51fe61ecba6eb40e
#
_cell.length_a   1.000
_cell.length_b   1.000
_cell.length_c   1.000
_cell.angle_alpha   90.00
_cell.angle_beta   90.00
_cell.angle_gamma   90.00
#
_symmetry.space_group_name_H-M   'P 1'
#
loop_
_entity.id
_entity.type
_entity.pdbx_description
1 polymer ?
#
loop_
_entity_poly.entity_id
_entity_poly.type
_entity_poly.pdbx_seq_one_letter_code
_entity_poly.pdbx_strand_id
1 'polypeptide(L)'
;MPSIKDVATLAGVAVGTVSRVINNSGAVKPDTRRKVEEAIQKLNYIPNEVARNFKIGKSKMVALLLPSIWHPFFSELAYYIEDELDREGFKLMLCNSGGKPEKELYYLDMLQQNKVAGIVGITYNDIENSVSNDIPIISIDRHFIKILHALRPITTKGDAWH
;
A
#
# COMPACT_ATOMS: atom_id res chain seq x y z
N MET A 1 -2.59 17.17 18.07
CA MET A 1 -3.18 16.97 16.74
C MET A 1 -4.65 16.68 16.89
N PRO A 2 -5.54 17.34 16.13
CA PRO A 2 -6.96 17.05 16.18
C PRO A 2 -7.23 15.60 15.77
N SER A 3 -8.25 15.01 16.38
CA SER A 3 -8.69 13.64 16.15
C SER A 3 -10.02 13.57 15.39
N ILE A 4 -10.39 12.41 14.89
CA ILE A 4 -11.70 12.20 14.28
C ILE A 4 -12.86 12.48 15.27
N LYS A 5 -12.62 12.32 16.56
CA LYS A 5 -13.60 12.64 17.61
C LYS A 5 -13.82 14.15 17.73
N ASP A 6 -12.77 14.95 17.58
CA ASP A 6 -12.88 16.41 17.62
C ASP A 6 -13.67 16.93 16.42
N VAL A 7 -13.44 16.35 15.23
CA VAL A 7 -14.25 16.64 14.03
C VAL A 7 -15.72 16.29 14.25
N ALA A 8 -15.99 15.13 14.83
CA ALA A 8 -17.36 14.70 15.12
C ALA A 8 -18.08 15.63 16.09
N THR A 9 -17.37 16.05 17.14
CA THR A 9 -17.89 17.00 18.14
C THR A 9 -18.18 18.36 17.50
N LEU A 10 -17.24 18.90 16.70
CA LEU A 10 -17.41 20.20 16.05
C LEU A 10 -18.53 20.18 15.00
N ALA A 11 -18.68 19.10 14.26
CA ALA A 11 -19.72 18.92 13.25
C ALA A 11 -21.10 18.55 13.84
N GLY A 12 -21.17 18.20 15.13
CA GLY A 12 -22.39 17.76 15.81
C GLY A 12 -22.92 16.42 15.28
N VAL A 13 -22.03 15.49 14.93
CA VAL A 13 -22.39 14.17 14.35
C VAL A 13 -21.64 13.03 15.02
N ALA A 14 -22.09 11.79 14.81
CA ALA A 14 -21.37 10.63 15.29
C ALA A 14 -20.05 10.40 14.52
N VAL A 15 -19.02 9.84 15.17
CA VAL A 15 -17.72 9.49 14.58
C VAL A 15 -17.89 8.62 13.33
N GLY A 16 -18.86 7.69 13.34
CA GLY A 16 -19.19 6.87 12.18
C GLY A 16 -19.65 7.67 10.96
N THR A 17 -20.34 8.81 11.17
CA THR A 17 -20.76 9.71 10.08
C THR A 17 -19.55 10.45 9.50
N VAL A 18 -18.65 10.95 10.35
CA VAL A 18 -17.38 11.55 9.89
C VAL A 18 -16.58 10.54 9.05
N SER A 19 -16.46 9.30 9.53
CA SER A 19 -15.76 8.23 8.80
C SER A 19 -16.40 7.96 7.43
N ARG A 20 -17.73 7.98 7.32
CA ARG A 20 -18.42 7.81 6.03
C ARG A 20 -18.15 8.96 5.06
N VAL A 21 -18.13 10.19 5.55
CA VAL A 21 -17.79 11.37 4.72
C VAL A 21 -16.38 11.28 4.20
N ILE A 22 -15.40 11.03 5.09
CA ILE A 22 -13.98 10.93 4.73
C ILE A 22 -13.73 9.81 3.71
N ASN A 23 -14.38 8.65 3.89
CA ASN A 23 -14.18 7.49 3.02
C ASN A 23 -15.11 7.46 1.80
N ASN A 24 -15.94 8.48 1.65
CA ASN A 24 -17.00 8.53 0.62
C ASN A 24 -17.83 7.24 0.57
N SER A 25 -18.13 6.65 1.74
CA SER A 25 -18.81 5.37 1.89
C SER A 25 -20.20 5.56 2.48
N GLY A 26 -21.21 4.99 1.81
CA GLY A 26 -22.61 5.05 2.24
C GLY A 26 -23.28 6.41 2.02
N ALA A 27 -24.60 6.42 2.17
CA ALA A 27 -25.40 7.63 1.98
C ALA A 27 -25.23 8.57 3.20
N VAL A 28 -24.77 9.80 2.95
CA VAL A 28 -24.75 10.89 3.92
C VAL A 28 -25.50 12.07 3.31
N LYS A 29 -26.43 12.66 4.10
CA LYS A 29 -27.19 13.83 3.65
C LYS A 29 -26.25 14.98 3.29
N PRO A 30 -26.52 15.77 2.21
CA PRO A 30 -25.65 16.86 1.75
C PRO A 30 -25.28 17.86 2.85
N ASP A 31 -26.25 18.28 3.67
CA ASP A 31 -26.01 19.22 4.77
C ASP A 31 -25.10 18.65 5.86
N THR A 32 -25.22 17.34 6.13
CA THR A 32 -24.36 16.66 7.08
C THR A 32 -22.93 16.55 6.55
N ARG A 33 -22.79 16.25 5.25
CA ARG A 33 -21.47 16.21 4.58
C ARG A 33 -20.79 17.56 4.68
N ARG A 34 -21.49 18.64 4.33
CA ARG A 34 -20.96 20.01 4.38
C ARG A 34 -20.46 20.37 5.80
N LYS A 35 -21.25 20.08 6.84
CA LYS A 35 -20.85 20.33 8.26
C LYS A 35 -19.56 19.60 8.63
N VAL A 36 -19.40 18.36 8.18
CA VAL A 36 -18.20 17.56 8.46
C VAL A 36 -16.98 18.13 7.70
N GLU A 37 -17.14 18.50 6.44
CA GLU A 37 -16.07 19.08 5.62
C GLU A 37 -15.61 20.43 6.19
N GLU A 38 -16.54 21.29 6.62
CA GLU A 38 -16.22 22.54 7.31
C GLU A 38 -15.47 22.31 8.63
N ALA A 39 -15.86 21.29 9.41
CA ALA A 39 -15.18 20.94 10.66
C ALA A 39 -13.77 20.40 10.40
N ILE A 40 -13.56 19.60 9.36
CA ILE A 40 -12.24 19.11 8.93
C ILE A 40 -11.33 20.29 8.59
N GLN A 41 -11.82 21.23 7.79
CA GLN A 41 -11.06 22.44 7.41
C GLN A 41 -10.72 23.31 8.61
N LYS A 42 -11.69 23.61 9.50
CA LYS A 42 -11.46 24.44 10.69
C LYS A 42 -10.43 23.86 11.64
N LEU A 43 -10.40 22.53 11.77
CA LEU A 43 -9.47 21.83 12.65
C LEU A 43 -8.14 21.52 11.97
N ASN A 44 -7.98 21.80 10.67
CA ASN A 44 -6.87 21.28 9.86
C ASN A 44 -6.66 19.78 10.11
N TYR A 45 -7.78 19.02 10.20
CA TYR A 45 -7.72 17.60 10.47
C TYR A 45 -7.24 16.83 9.22
N ILE A 46 -6.13 16.12 9.37
CA ILE A 46 -5.60 15.23 8.34
C ILE A 46 -6.01 13.80 8.70
N PRO A 47 -6.82 13.12 7.86
CA PRO A 47 -7.17 11.72 8.09
C PRO A 47 -5.92 10.85 8.17
N ASN A 48 -5.86 10.00 9.20
CA ASN A 48 -4.76 9.04 9.32
C ASN A 48 -5.01 7.87 8.35
N GLU A 49 -4.29 7.88 7.22
CA GLU A 49 -4.40 6.84 6.20
C GLU A 49 -3.97 5.46 6.71
N VAL A 50 -3.02 5.40 7.63
CA VAL A 50 -2.57 4.14 8.25
C VAL A 50 -3.72 3.51 9.04
N ALA A 51 -4.41 4.29 9.87
CA ALA A 51 -5.57 3.82 10.63
C ALA A 51 -6.74 3.44 9.71
N ARG A 52 -6.91 4.15 8.59
CA ARG A 52 -7.91 3.85 7.57
C ARG A 52 -7.62 2.52 6.88
N ASN A 53 -6.40 2.34 6.40
CA ASN A 53 -5.96 1.13 5.71
C ASN A 53 -6.04 -0.09 6.63
N PHE A 54 -5.71 0.07 7.90
CA PHE A 54 -5.83 -0.97 8.92
C PHE A 54 -7.29 -1.44 9.09
N LYS A 55 -8.25 -0.49 9.10
CA LYS A 55 -9.68 -0.80 9.23
C LYS A 55 -10.28 -1.47 7.98
N ILE A 56 -9.77 -1.14 6.79
CA ILE A 56 -10.23 -1.70 5.52
C ILE A 56 -9.51 -3.02 5.21
N GLY A 57 -8.43 -3.33 5.94
CA GLY A 57 -7.63 -4.55 5.73
C GLY A 57 -6.81 -4.56 4.44
N LYS A 58 -6.74 -3.43 3.72
CA LYS A 58 -6.00 -3.30 2.46
C LYS A 58 -5.12 -2.05 2.50
N SER A 59 -3.83 -2.25 2.50
CA SER A 59 -2.85 -1.18 2.27
C SER A 59 -2.83 -0.80 0.78
N LYS A 60 -2.60 0.48 0.50
CA LYS A 60 -2.27 0.95 -0.86
C LYS A 60 -0.76 1.12 -1.04
N MET A 61 0.02 0.36 -0.32
CA MET A 61 1.47 0.41 -0.34
C MET A 61 2.02 -0.90 -0.90
N VAL A 62 2.85 -0.82 -1.92
CA VAL A 62 3.61 -1.94 -2.48
C VAL A 62 5.08 -1.73 -2.13
N ALA A 63 5.75 -2.77 -1.68
CA ALA A 63 7.17 -2.71 -1.38
C ALA A 63 8.00 -3.18 -2.58
N LEU A 64 9.11 -2.51 -2.82
CA LEU A 64 10.16 -2.94 -3.75
C LEU A 64 11.43 -3.24 -2.95
N LEU A 65 11.77 -4.52 -2.84
CA LEU A 65 12.96 -5.00 -2.13
C LEU A 65 14.09 -5.21 -3.12
N LEU A 66 15.17 -4.45 -2.97
CA LEU A 66 16.33 -4.45 -3.86
C LEU A 66 17.63 -4.71 -3.10
N PRO A 67 18.60 -5.39 -3.73
CA PRO A 67 19.93 -5.56 -3.15
C PRO A 67 20.74 -4.25 -3.12
N SER A 68 20.50 -3.34 -4.07
CA SER A 68 21.20 -2.05 -4.13
C SER A 68 20.41 -1.03 -4.93
N ILE A 69 20.34 0.20 -4.42
CA ILE A 69 19.77 1.35 -5.16
C ILE A 69 20.82 2.09 -6.01
N TRP A 70 22.08 1.78 -5.83
CA TRP A 70 23.18 2.44 -6.57
C TRP A 70 23.36 1.92 -7.99
N HIS A 71 22.90 0.70 -8.28
CA HIS A 71 23.04 0.13 -9.60
C HIS A 71 22.01 0.76 -10.55
N PRO A 72 22.40 1.31 -11.71
CA PRO A 72 21.48 2.00 -12.63
C PRO A 72 20.26 1.20 -13.01
N PHE A 73 20.40 -0.10 -13.23
CA PHE A 73 19.28 -1.00 -13.53
C PHE A 73 18.21 -0.99 -12.43
N PHE A 74 18.60 -1.06 -11.15
CA PHE A 74 17.65 -1.09 -10.05
C PHE A 74 16.98 0.28 -9.83
N SER A 75 17.71 1.36 -10.07
CA SER A 75 17.16 2.72 -9.99
C SER A 75 16.13 2.96 -11.09
N GLU A 76 16.43 2.53 -12.31
CA GLU A 76 15.53 2.64 -13.45
C GLU A 76 14.28 1.76 -13.26
N LEU A 77 14.47 0.52 -12.79
CA LEU A 77 13.38 -0.38 -12.44
C LEU A 77 12.45 0.25 -11.38
N ALA A 78 13.04 0.82 -10.33
CA ALA A 78 12.27 1.47 -9.25
C ALA A 78 11.46 2.65 -9.80
N TYR A 79 12.03 3.44 -10.71
CA TYR A 79 11.36 4.55 -11.36
C TYR A 79 10.11 4.10 -12.12
N TYR A 80 10.23 3.08 -12.98
CA TYR A 80 9.09 2.59 -13.75
C TYR A 80 8.02 1.90 -12.90
N ILE A 81 8.42 1.16 -11.88
CA ILE A 81 7.49 0.52 -10.95
C ILE A 81 6.72 1.60 -10.16
N GLU A 82 7.41 2.65 -9.71
CA GLU A 82 6.77 3.75 -8.97
C GLU A 82 5.75 4.48 -9.83
N ASP A 83 6.12 4.84 -11.06
CA ASP A 83 5.24 5.55 -12.00
C ASP A 83 3.97 4.74 -12.29
N GLU A 84 4.09 3.44 -12.51
CA GLU A 84 2.94 2.57 -12.78
C GLU A 84 2.06 2.37 -11.54
N LEU A 85 2.67 2.20 -10.36
CA LEU A 85 1.93 2.11 -9.10
C LEU A 85 1.18 3.40 -8.78
N ASP A 86 1.78 4.57 -9.06
CA ASP A 86 1.13 5.86 -8.82
C ASP A 86 -0.10 6.06 -9.72
N ARG A 87 -0.05 5.64 -10.98
CA ARG A 87 -1.20 5.62 -11.89
C ARG A 87 -2.36 4.78 -11.36
N GLU A 88 -2.07 3.67 -10.71
CA GLU A 88 -3.07 2.78 -10.09
C GLU A 88 -3.46 3.21 -8.67
N GLY A 89 -2.92 4.33 -8.17
CA GLY A 89 -3.21 4.89 -6.85
C GLY A 89 -2.56 4.13 -5.71
N PHE A 90 -1.48 3.38 -5.97
CA PHE A 90 -0.61 2.78 -4.97
C PHE A 90 0.61 3.67 -4.70
N LYS A 91 1.29 3.41 -3.59
CA LYS A 91 2.54 4.07 -3.23
C LYS A 91 3.64 3.04 -3.09
N LEU A 92 4.83 3.40 -3.56
CA LEU A 92 6.01 2.56 -3.48
C LEU A 92 6.75 2.77 -2.15
N MET A 93 7.09 1.66 -1.48
CA MET A 93 8.05 1.62 -0.39
C MET A 93 9.33 0.94 -0.89
N LEU A 94 10.42 1.70 -0.99
CA LEU A 94 11.71 1.17 -1.41
C LEU A 94 12.49 0.61 -0.22
N CYS A 95 12.87 -0.67 -0.29
CA CYS A 95 13.64 -1.40 0.72
C CYS A 95 15.00 -1.81 0.12
N ASN A 96 16.09 -1.21 0.61
CA ASN A 96 17.44 -1.49 0.17
C ASN A 96 18.14 -2.45 1.15
N SER A 97 18.24 -3.72 0.78
CA SER A 97 18.83 -4.76 1.66
C SER A 97 20.36 -4.71 1.74
N GLY A 98 21.01 -4.14 0.73
CA GLY A 98 22.47 -4.24 0.59
C GLY A 98 22.96 -5.65 0.29
N GLY A 99 22.08 -6.54 -0.17
CA GLY A 99 22.37 -7.96 -0.40
C GLY A 99 22.55 -8.77 0.88
N LYS A 100 22.14 -8.24 2.04
CA LYS A 100 22.31 -8.87 3.35
C LYS A 100 21.06 -9.64 3.76
N PRO A 101 21.16 -10.97 4.02
CA PRO A 101 20.02 -11.82 4.39
C PRO A 101 19.25 -11.30 5.61
N GLU A 102 19.97 -10.87 6.64
CA GLU A 102 19.39 -10.37 7.87
C GLU A 102 18.54 -9.10 7.66
N LYS A 103 18.95 -8.27 6.70
CA LYS A 103 18.19 -7.07 6.33
C LYS A 103 16.95 -7.40 5.50
N GLU A 104 17.04 -8.39 4.65
CA GLU A 104 15.89 -8.88 3.88
C GLU A 104 14.82 -9.43 4.82
N LEU A 105 15.20 -10.29 5.77
CA LEU A 105 14.30 -10.82 6.77
C LEU A 105 13.65 -9.71 7.60
N TYR A 106 14.45 -8.74 8.06
CA TYR A 106 13.94 -7.58 8.79
C TYR A 106 12.88 -6.80 7.97
N TYR A 107 13.13 -6.55 6.68
CA TYR A 107 12.15 -5.88 5.83
C TYR A 107 10.90 -6.73 5.63
N LEU A 108 11.01 -8.04 5.43
CA LEU A 108 9.84 -8.91 5.27
C LEU A 108 8.94 -8.88 6.50
N ASP A 109 9.51 -8.97 7.71
CA ASP A 109 8.75 -8.86 8.95
C ASP A 109 8.07 -7.49 9.08
N MET A 110 8.80 -6.42 8.80
CA MET A 110 8.26 -5.05 8.82
C MET A 110 7.11 -4.88 7.81
N LEU A 111 7.26 -5.38 6.60
CA LEU A 111 6.25 -5.28 5.54
C LEU A 111 4.99 -6.07 5.90
N GLN A 112 5.15 -7.24 6.52
CA GLN A 112 4.04 -8.04 7.03
C GLN A 112 3.28 -7.30 8.14
N GLN A 113 3.98 -6.71 9.11
CA GLN A 113 3.37 -5.92 10.18
C GLN A 113 2.61 -4.70 9.63
N ASN A 114 3.13 -4.06 8.59
CA ASN A 114 2.50 -2.93 7.91
C ASN A 114 1.40 -3.32 6.91
N LYS A 115 1.14 -4.63 6.71
CA LYS A 115 0.09 -5.15 5.81
C LYS A 115 0.16 -4.53 4.42
N VAL A 116 1.34 -4.50 3.82
CA VAL A 116 1.51 -3.99 2.45
C VAL A 116 0.66 -4.79 1.47
N ALA A 117 0.25 -4.16 0.36
CA ALA A 117 -0.59 -4.79 -0.66
C ALA A 117 0.14 -5.88 -1.45
N GLY A 118 1.46 -5.77 -1.55
CA GLY A 118 2.31 -6.73 -2.23
C GLY A 118 3.78 -6.36 -2.10
N ILE A 119 4.64 -7.29 -2.48
CA ILE A 119 6.08 -7.14 -2.50
C ILE A 119 6.60 -7.50 -3.89
N VAL A 120 7.37 -6.61 -4.49
CA VAL A 120 8.19 -6.90 -5.66
C VAL A 120 9.63 -7.02 -5.18
N GLY A 121 10.32 -8.11 -5.47
CA GLY A 121 11.64 -8.37 -4.92
C GLY A 121 12.66 -8.84 -5.94
N ILE A 122 13.88 -8.36 -5.76
CA ILE A 122 15.09 -8.95 -6.31
C ILE A 122 15.96 -9.32 -5.12
N THR A 123 16.20 -10.62 -4.95
CA THR A 123 16.99 -11.12 -3.83
C THR A 123 17.92 -12.24 -4.30
N TYR A 124 19.12 -12.26 -3.76
CA TYR A 124 20.10 -13.33 -3.99
C TYR A 124 20.10 -14.37 -2.86
N ASN A 125 19.28 -14.15 -1.83
CA ASN A 125 19.19 -15.01 -0.65
C ASN A 125 17.97 -15.92 -0.74
N ASP A 126 18.04 -17.05 -0.04
CA ASP A 126 16.93 -18.00 0.07
C ASP A 126 15.99 -17.57 1.19
N ILE A 127 14.98 -16.76 0.84
CA ILE A 127 13.99 -16.20 1.80
C ILE A 127 12.64 -16.90 1.71
N GLU A 128 12.49 -17.95 0.90
CA GLU A 128 11.22 -18.62 0.61
C GLU A 128 10.47 -19.09 1.87
N ASN A 129 11.22 -19.56 2.87
CA ASN A 129 10.64 -20.06 4.11
C ASN A 129 10.24 -18.96 5.11
N SER A 130 10.66 -17.71 4.85
CA SER A 130 10.45 -16.56 5.73
C SER A 130 9.29 -15.68 5.29
N VAL A 131 8.70 -15.98 4.13
CA VAL A 131 7.59 -15.22 3.57
C VAL A 131 6.26 -15.79 4.04
N SER A 132 5.43 -14.95 4.63
CA SER A 132 4.04 -15.28 4.95
C SER A 132 3.23 -15.45 3.65
N ASN A 133 2.34 -16.45 3.63
CA ASN A 133 1.42 -16.67 2.50
C ASN A 133 0.34 -15.59 2.33
N ASP A 134 0.29 -14.62 3.25
CA ASP A 134 -0.79 -13.61 3.28
C ASP A 134 -0.53 -12.41 2.37
N ILE A 135 0.72 -12.19 1.94
CA ILE A 135 1.10 -11.06 1.08
C ILE A 135 1.60 -11.59 -0.25
N PRO A 136 1.03 -11.16 -1.39
CA PRO A 136 1.52 -11.54 -2.70
C PRO A 136 2.94 -11.01 -2.92
N ILE A 137 3.83 -11.89 -3.38
CA ILE A 137 5.21 -11.55 -3.71
C ILE A 137 5.48 -11.89 -5.17
N ILE A 138 6.11 -10.96 -5.88
CA ILE A 138 6.63 -11.13 -7.22
C ILE A 138 8.14 -11.06 -7.15
N SER A 139 8.83 -12.12 -7.57
CA SER A 139 10.29 -12.10 -7.75
C SER A 139 10.62 -11.86 -9.22
N ILE A 140 11.55 -10.95 -9.48
CA ILE A 140 11.99 -10.63 -10.86
C ILE A 140 13.11 -11.55 -11.32
N ASP A 141 13.90 -12.11 -10.39
CA ASP A 141 15.14 -12.88 -10.73
C ASP A 141 15.07 -14.37 -10.39
N ARG A 142 14.10 -14.79 -9.57
CA ARG A 142 13.93 -16.19 -9.16
C ARG A 142 12.49 -16.65 -9.22
N HIS A 143 12.27 -17.91 -9.58
CA HIS A 143 10.98 -18.56 -9.50
C HIS A 143 10.67 -18.91 -8.04
N PHE A 144 9.87 -18.11 -7.35
CA PHE A 144 9.26 -18.51 -6.09
C PHE A 144 8.13 -19.51 -6.38
N ILE A 145 8.35 -20.77 -6.06
CA ILE A 145 7.42 -21.89 -6.37
C ILE A 145 6.09 -21.76 -5.60
N LYS A 146 6.04 -21.00 -4.51
CA LYS A 146 4.87 -20.90 -3.62
C LYS A 146 3.79 -19.88 -4.00
N ILE A 147 4.01 -19.03 -5.00
CA ILE A 147 3.16 -17.83 -5.20
C ILE A 147 2.07 -18.01 -6.25
N LEU A 148 2.05 -19.11 -6.98
CA LEU A 148 1.15 -19.28 -8.14
C LEU A 148 -0.33 -19.56 -7.83
N HIS A 149 -0.74 -19.64 -6.56
CA HIS A 149 -2.15 -19.95 -6.24
C HIS A 149 -3.06 -18.73 -6.06
N ALA A 150 -2.55 -17.51 -6.03
CA ALA A 150 -3.35 -16.31 -5.77
C ALA A 150 -3.56 -15.39 -6.98
N LEU A 151 -2.82 -15.56 -8.05
CA LEU A 151 -2.97 -14.73 -9.25
C LEU A 151 -3.81 -15.49 -10.30
N ARG A 152 -5.06 -15.06 -10.49
CA ARG A 152 -5.76 -15.36 -11.74
C ARG A 152 -4.92 -14.79 -12.88
N PRO A 153 -4.67 -15.55 -13.97
CA PRO A 153 -3.93 -15.03 -15.10
C PRO A 153 -4.67 -13.79 -15.62
N ILE A 154 -3.98 -12.66 -15.64
CA ILE A 154 -4.41 -11.49 -16.40
C ILE A 154 -4.25 -11.93 -17.85
N THR A 155 -5.33 -12.32 -18.50
CA THR A 155 -5.35 -12.52 -19.95
C THR A 155 -5.20 -11.13 -20.57
N THR A 156 -3.98 -10.76 -20.92
CA THR A 156 -3.76 -9.69 -21.88
C THR A 156 -4.38 -10.14 -23.18
N LYS A 157 -5.48 -9.51 -23.59
CA LYS A 157 -5.94 -9.60 -24.97
C LYS A 157 -4.78 -9.07 -25.82
N GLY A 158 -4.20 -9.99 -26.57
CA GLY A 158 -3.16 -9.67 -27.52
C GLY A 158 -3.72 -8.73 -28.59
N ASP A 159 -3.16 -7.54 -28.68
CA ASP A 159 -3.20 -6.79 -29.91
C ASP A 159 -1.92 -7.09 -30.66
N ALA A 160 -2.13 -7.74 -31.81
CA ALA A 160 -1.09 -8.16 -32.72
C ALA A 160 -0.31 -6.94 -33.25
N TRP A 161 1.00 -7.04 -33.17
CA TRP A 161 1.91 -6.16 -33.90
C TRP A 161 1.90 -6.60 -35.37
N HIS A 162 1.39 -5.74 -36.26
CA HIS A 162 1.67 -5.73 -37.68
C HIS A 162 2.61 -4.57 -38.01
#